data_47525ade65171bf3318bcc525a38cc79
#
_entry.id   47525ade65171bf3318bcc525a38cc79
#
_cell.length_a   1.000
_cell.length_b   1.000
_cell.length_c   1.000
_cell.angle_alpha   90.00
_cell.angle_beta   90.00
_cell.angle_gamma   90.00
#
_symmetry.space_group_name_H-M   'P 1'
#
loop_
_entity.id
_entity.type
_entity.pdbx_description
1 polymer ?
#
loop_
_entity_poly.entity_id
_entity_poly.type
_entity_poly.pdbx_seq_one_letter_code
_entity_poly.pdbx_strand_id
1 'polypeptide(L)' 'MSKMTMVQAINLALRQEMEKDDRVVLLGEDIGRDGGVFRVTEGLIDTFGPERVVDTPLAESAIAGMAVGMAIYGLRPVCE' A
#
# COMPACT_ATOMS: atom_id res chain seq x y z
N MET A 1 -23.99 10.45 -8.72
CA MET A 1 -23.08 9.59 -7.95
C MET A 1 -22.40 8.58 -8.87
N SER A 2 -21.09 8.56 -8.88
CA SER A 2 -20.36 7.64 -9.72
C SER A 2 -20.36 6.24 -9.11
N LYS A 3 -20.51 5.24 -9.98
CA LYS A 3 -20.35 3.85 -9.58
C LYS A 3 -18.88 3.48 -9.65
N MET A 4 -18.37 2.81 -8.65
CA MET A 4 -17.03 2.28 -8.70
C MET A 4 -16.99 0.85 -8.17
N THR A 5 -16.04 0.07 -8.67
CA THR A 5 -15.81 -1.28 -8.21
C THR A 5 -15.23 -1.27 -6.80
N MET A 6 -15.24 -2.41 -6.12
CA MET A 6 -14.58 -2.53 -4.82
C MET A 6 -13.09 -2.23 -4.93
N VAL A 7 -12.43 -2.68 -6.00
CA VAL A 7 -11.00 -2.40 -6.24
C VAL A 7 -10.76 -0.90 -6.35
N GLN A 8 -11.58 -0.20 -7.11
CA GLN A 8 -11.47 1.25 -7.27
C GLN A 8 -11.72 1.98 -5.94
N ALA A 9 -12.70 1.52 -5.16
CA ALA A 9 -13.00 2.12 -3.87
C ALA A 9 -11.85 1.94 -2.88
N ILE A 10 -11.22 0.76 -2.83
CA ILE A 10 -10.06 0.50 -1.97
C ILE A 10 -8.88 1.35 -2.41
N ASN A 11 -8.61 1.42 -3.72
CA ASN A 11 -7.54 2.26 -4.26
C ASN A 11 -7.73 3.72 -3.87
N LEU A 12 -8.93 4.24 -4.01
CA LEU A 12 -9.25 5.62 -3.65
C LEU A 12 -9.06 5.86 -2.15
N ALA A 13 -9.51 4.92 -1.32
CA ALA A 13 -9.34 5.03 0.13
C ALA A 13 -7.85 5.05 0.53
N LEU A 14 -7.04 4.18 -0.06
CA LEU A 14 -5.59 4.17 0.18
C LEU A 14 -4.95 5.48 -0.25
N ARG A 15 -5.30 5.98 -1.42
CA ARG A 15 -4.80 7.25 -1.95
C ARG A 15 -5.14 8.40 -1.01
N GLN A 16 -6.37 8.48 -0.55
CA GLN A 16 -6.81 9.53 0.37
C GLN A 16 -6.07 9.48 1.70
N GLU A 17 -5.89 8.29 2.27
CA GLU A 17 -5.14 8.14 3.51
C GLU A 17 -3.67 8.50 3.35
N MET A 18 -3.04 8.13 2.23
CA MET A 18 -1.65 8.46 1.96
C MET A 18 -1.43 9.95 1.72
N GLU A 19 -2.39 10.64 1.11
CA GLU A 19 -2.34 12.09 0.92
C GLU A 19 -2.47 12.82 2.26
N LYS A 20 -3.26 12.29 3.16
CA LYS A 20 -3.60 12.88 4.43
C LYS A 20 -2.53 12.63 5.50
N ASP A 21 -1.84 11.50 5.44
CA ASP A 21 -0.85 11.10 6.45
C ASP A 21 0.36 10.47 5.77
N ASP A 22 1.51 11.15 5.86
CA ASP A 22 2.76 10.71 5.24
C ASP A 22 3.39 9.50 5.94
N ARG A 23 2.84 9.07 7.08
CA ARG A 23 3.30 7.88 7.79
C ARG A 23 2.68 6.58 7.23
N VAL A 24 1.65 6.70 6.39
CA VAL A 24 1.02 5.53 5.77
C VAL A 24 1.94 4.97 4.70
N VAL A 25 2.33 3.71 4.84
CA VAL A 25 3.24 2.99 3.94
C VAL A 25 2.59 1.68 3.52
N LEU A 26 2.62 1.38 2.24
CA LEU A 26 2.08 0.14 1.71
C LEU A 26 3.20 -0.89 1.56
N LEU A 27 2.95 -2.11 1.96
CA LEU A 27 3.86 -3.24 1.83
C LEU A 27 3.14 -4.40 1.16
N GLY A 28 3.80 -5.08 0.28
CA GLY A 28 3.23 -6.27 -0.35
C GLY A 28 3.98 -6.69 -1.59
N GLU A 29 3.58 -7.83 -2.13
CA GLU A 29 4.16 -8.38 -3.35
C GLU A 29 3.58 -7.65 -4.55
N ASP A 30 4.46 -7.14 -5.43
CA ASP A 30 4.09 -6.49 -6.69
C ASP A 30 3.08 -5.34 -6.55
N ILE A 31 2.99 -4.72 -5.38
CA ILE A 31 2.03 -3.63 -5.15
C ILE A 31 2.45 -2.32 -5.82
N GLY A 32 3.74 -2.12 -6.02
CA GLY A 32 4.26 -0.93 -6.70
C GLY A 32 4.26 -1.12 -8.20
N ARG A 33 5.02 -2.11 -8.67
CA ARG A 33 5.28 -2.35 -10.08
C ARG A 33 4.01 -2.74 -10.84
N ASP A 34 3.23 -3.69 -10.30
CA ASP A 34 2.05 -4.24 -10.98
C ASP A 34 0.72 -3.76 -10.39
N GLY A 35 0.74 -2.91 -9.38
CA GLY A 35 -0.46 -2.42 -8.73
C GLY A 35 -1.16 -3.44 -7.83
N GLY A 36 -0.42 -4.49 -7.43
CA GLY A 36 -0.96 -5.58 -6.62
C GLY A 36 -1.61 -6.68 -7.44
N VAL A 37 -1.87 -7.81 -6.80
CA VAL A 37 -2.46 -8.99 -7.45
C VAL A 37 -3.83 -8.66 -8.04
N PHE A 38 -4.63 -7.85 -7.34
CA PHE A 38 -5.96 -7.43 -7.79
C PHE A 38 -6.01 -5.96 -8.21
N ARG A 39 -4.86 -5.35 -8.42
CA ARG A 39 -4.69 -3.96 -8.85
C ARG A 39 -5.28 -2.92 -7.90
N VAL A 40 -5.44 -3.25 -6.63
CA VAL A 40 -5.96 -2.30 -5.63
C VAL A 40 -5.00 -1.14 -5.37
N THR A 41 -3.70 -1.33 -5.64
CA THR A 41 -2.67 -0.30 -5.44
C THR A 41 -2.20 0.34 -6.75
N GLU A 42 -2.91 0.10 -7.85
CA GLU A 42 -2.52 0.62 -9.17
C GLU A 42 -2.34 2.15 -9.14
N GLY A 43 -1.21 2.60 -9.67
CA GLY A 43 -0.89 4.03 -9.78
C GLY A 43 -0.35 4.68 -8.51
N LEU A 44 -0.39 4.01 -7.37
CA LEU A 44 0.03 4.62 -6.10
C LEU A 44 1.54 4.87 -6.04
N ILE A 45 2.36 3.97 -6.60
CA ILE A 45 3.81 4.18 -6.59
C ILE A 45 4.21 5.41 -7.42
N ASP A 46 3.49 5.69 -8.50
CA ASP A 46 3.78 6.86 -9.35
C ASP A 46 3.45 8.16 -8.62
N THR A 47 2.46 8.13 -7.75
CA THR A 47 2.05 9.32 -6.97
C THR A 47 2.90 9.50 -5.71
N PHE A 48 3.15 8.42 -4.96
CA PHE A 48 3.75 8.50 -3.63
C PHE A 48 5.20 8.02 -3.56
N GLY A 49 5.68 7.36 -4.58
CA GLY A 49 7.08 6.93 -4.68
C GLY A 49 7.34 5.55 -4.05
N PRO A 50 8.51 4.96 -4.39
CA PRO A 50 8.86 3.61 -3.94
C PRO A 50 9.20 3.52 -2.45
N GLU A 51 9.41 4.65 -1.78
CA GLU A 51 9.65 4.67 -0.33
C GLU A 51 8.37 4.47 0.47
N ARG A 52 7.23 4.78 -0.12
CA ARG A 52 5.91 4.66 0.52
C ARG A 52 5.08 3.51 -0.04
N VAL A 53 5.40 3.04 -1.24
CA VAL A 53 4.77 1.87 -1.86
C VAL A 53 5.88 0.86 -2.12
N VAL A 54 6.07 -0.06 -1.18
CA VAL A 54 7.23 -0.94 -1.13
C VAL A 54 6.89 -2.33 -1.62
N ASP A 55 7.52 -2.73 -2.74
CA ASP A 55 7.44 -4.10 -3.22
C ASP A 55 8.30 -5.00 -2.35
N THR A 56 7.71 -6.08 -1.87
CA THR A 56 8.43 -7.06 -1.05
C THR A 56 8.57 -8.37 -1.80
N PRO A 57 9.57 -9.21 -1.43
CA PRO A 57 9.62 -10.58 -1.94
C PRO A 57 8.41 -11.38 -1.49
N LEU A 58 8.19 -12.52 -2.13
CA LEU A 58 7.13 -13.46 -1.77
C LEU A 58 7.46 -14.13 -0.42
N ALA A 59 7.21 -13.42 0.67
CA ALA A 59 7.53 -13.88 2.03
C ALA A 59 6.57 -13.23 3.03
N GLU A 60 5.41 -13.82 3.18
CA GLU A 60 4.32 -13.28 4.02
C GLU A 60 4.75 -13.04 5.46
N SER A 61 5.54 -13.94 6.03
CA SER A 61 6.07 -13.78 7.40
C SER A 61 6.96 -12.54 7.51
N ALA A 62 7.79 -12.28 6.50
CA ALA A 62 8.66 -11.11 6.49
C ALA A 62 7.86 -9.83 6.37
N ILE A 63 6.80 -9.82 5.54
CA ILE A 63 5.93 -8.66 5.39
C ILE A 63 5.27 -8.33 6.74
N ALA A 64 4.73 -9.33 7.42
CA ALA A 64 4.10 -9.13 8.73
C ALA A 64 5.10 -8.65 9.77
N GLY A 65 6.31 -9.22 9.79
CA GLY A 65 7.37 -8.81 10.72
C GLY A 65 7.82 -7.38 10.49
N MET A 66 7.99 -6.97 9.23
CA MET A 66 8.35 -5.60 8.88
C MET A 66 7.26 -4.63 9.30
N ALA A 67 5.99 -4.99 9.12
CA ALA A 67 4.86 -4.13 9.48
C ALA A 67 4.83 -3.87 10.99
N VAL A 68 5.08 -4.88 11.81
CA VAL A 68 5.14 -4.73 13.27
C VAL A 68 6.29 -3.78 13.65
N GLY A 69 7.48 -3.96 13.06
CA GLY A 69 8.62 -3.08 13.32
C GLY A 69 8.34 -1.64 12.92
N MET A 70 7.75 -1.42 11.76
CA MET A 70 7.40 -0.08 11.29
C MET A 70 6.39 0.60 12.20
N ALA A 71 5.39 -0.13 12.67
CA ALA A 71 4.38 0.41 13.57
C ALA A 71 4.99 0.87 14.89
N ILE A 72 5.97 0.12 15.42
CA ILE A 72 6.69 0.49 16.65
C ILE A 72 7.42 1.82 16.45
N TYR A 73 7.95 2.09 15.27
CA TYR A 73 8.65 3.34 14.97
C TYR A 73 7.74 4.48 14.52
N GLY A 74 6.43 4.32 14.63
CA GLY A 74 5.46 5.40 14.36
C GLY A 74 4.91 5.45 12.95
N LEU A 75 5.28 4.51 12.08
CA LEU A 75 4.69 4.41 10.74
C LEU A 75 3.34 3.70 10.80
N ARG A 76 2.56 3.85 9.76
CA ARG A 76 1.25 3.20 9.63
C ARG A 76 1.27 2.28 8.41
N PRO A 77 1.80 1.05 8.56
CA PRO A 77 1.90 0.12 7.44
C PRO A 77 0.57 -0.50 7.06
N VAL A 78 0.35 -0.64 5.77
CA VAL A 78 -0.78 -1.38 5.20
C VAL A 78 -0.18 -2.52 4.39
N CYS A 79 -0.49 -3.75 4.76
CA CYS A 79 0.04 -4.95 4.12
C CYS A 79 -0.98 -5.57 3.18
N GLU A 80 -0.52 -5.96 2.01
CA GLU A 80 -1.30 -6.75 1.07
C GLU A 80 -0.82 -8.19 1.00
#